data_18c5f75562ffbf35e5bf5ea6fb953e1a
#
_entry.id   18c5f75562ffbf35e5bf5ea6fb953e1a
#
_cell.length_a   1.000
_cell.length_b   1.000
_cell.length_c   1.000
_cell.angle_alpha   90.00
_cell.angle_beta   90.00
_cell.angle_gamma   90.00
#
_symmetry.space_group_name_H-M   'P 1'
#
loop_
_entity.id
_entity.type
_entity.pdbx_description
1 polymer ?
#
loop_
_entity_poly.entity_id
_entity_poly.type
_entity_poly.pdbx_seq_one_letter_code
_entity_poly.pdbx_strand_id
1 'polypeptide(L)'
;MLTKAELYAQMADKVATQLTGSWQEWAGFLTTASRLYKYPFHEQLMIYAQRPDATACAEYDLWNEKMGRYVRRGSKGIALVDDSGDRPRLRYVFD
;
A
#
# COMPACT_ATOMS: atom_id res chain seq x y z
N MET A 1 -22.01 4.92 -8.38
CA MET A 1 -20.98 3.87 -8.47
C MET A 1 -19.66 4.42 -7.97
N LEU A 2 -18.96 3.67 -7.15
CA LEU A 2 -17.66 4.08 -6.62
C LEU A 2 -16.57 3.91 -7.67
N THR A 3 -15.64 4.85 -7.72
CA THR A 3 -14.44 4.69 -8.52
C THR A 3 -13.52 3.62 -7.90
N LYS A 4 -12.58 3.12 -8.68
CA LYS A 4 -11.59 2.16 -8.18
C LYS A 4 -10.77 2.75 -7.03
N ALA A 5 -10.40 4.03 -7.11
CA ALA A 5 -9.69 4.71 -6.04
C ALA A 5 -10.52 4.77 -4.75
N GLU A 6 -11.81 5.04 -4.86
CA GLU A 6 -12.71 5.06 -3.70
C GLU A 6 -12.86 3.68 -3.06
N LEU A 7 -12.89 2.62 -3.87
CA LEU A 7 -12.95 1.25 -3.36
C LEU A 7 -11.70 0.90 -2.57
N TYR A 8 -10.52 1.26 -3.07
CA TYR A 8 -9.26 1.01 -2.35
C TYR A 8 -9.16 1.85 -1.08
N ALA A 9 -9.64 3.10 -1.11
CA ALA A 9 -9.68 3.93 0.09
C ALA A 9 -10.59 3.33 1.16
N GLN A 10 -11.76 2.82 0.76
CA GLN A 10 -12.67 2.13 1.68
C GLN A 10 -12.05 0.86 2.25
N MET A 11 -11.28 0.14 1.46
CA MET A 11 -10.57 -1.05 1.93
C MET A 11 -9.57 -0.70 3.03
N ALA A 12 -8.84 0.40 2.88
CA ALA A 12 -7.90 0.87 3.91
C ALA A 12 -8.64 1.25 5.20
N ASP A 13 -9.77 1.95 5.08
CA ASP A 13 -10.59 2.32 6.24
C ASP A 13 -11.14 1.09 6.97
N LYS A 14 -11.57 0.08 6.22
CA LYS A 14 -12.05 -1.17 6.79
C LYS A 14 -10.96 -1.90 7.55
N VAL A 15 -9.75 -1.95 7.00
CA VAL A 15 -8.60 -2.57 7.68
C VAL A 15 -8.28 -1.79 8.96
N ALA A 16 -8.28 -0.46 8.93
CA ALA A 16 -8.04 0.35 10.12
C ALA A 16 -9.04 0.01 11.23
N THR A 17 -10.32 -0.16 10.88
CA THR A 17 -11.36 -0.55 11.84
C THR A 17 -11.09 -1.94 12.41
N GLN A 18 -10.69 -2.90 11.58
CA GLN A 18 -10.37 -4.24 12.03
C GLN A 18 -9.17 -4.28 12.98
N LEU A 19 -8.15 -3.47 12.71
CA LEU A 19 -6.94 -3.41 13.53
C LEU A 19 -7.22 -2.94 14.96
N THR A 20 -8.21 -2.06 15.15
CA THR A 20 -8.57 -1.58 16.49
C THR A 20 -9.28 -2.63 17.33
N GLY A 21 -9.74 -3.73 16.74
CA GLY A 21 -10.45 -4.79 17.44
C GLY A 21 -9.57 -5.90 17.99
N SER A 22 -8.29 -5.96 17.63
CA SER A 22 -7.40 -7.05 18.03
C SER A 22 -5.97 -6.56 18.21
N TRP A 23 -5.40 -6.89 19.37
CA TRP A 23 -4.00 -6.61 19.66
C TRP A 23 -3.06 -7.32 18.66
N GLN A 24 -3.35 -8.58 18.33
CA GLN A 24 -2.51 -9.35 17.42
C GLN A 24 -2.52 -8.75 16.01
N GLU A 25 -3.68 -8.32 15.53
CA GLU A 25 -3.78 -7.69 14.21
C GLU A 25 -3.05 -6.36 14.18
N TRP A 26 -3.19 -5.56 15.23
CA TRP A 26 -2.49 -4.29 15.35
C TRP A 26 -0.98 -4.50 15.37
N ALA A 27 -0.49 -5.48 16.15
CA ALA A 27 0.94 -5.79 16.20
C ALA A 27 1.47 -6.26 14.85
N GLY A 28 0.70 -7.06 14.11
CA GLY A 28 1.05 -7.49 12.76
C GLY A 28 1.18 -6.31 11.80
N PHE A 29 0.23 -5.38 11.85
CA PHE A 29 0.29 -4.16 11.05
C PHE A 29 1.56 -3.34 11.39
N LEU A 30 1.84 -3.13 12.67
CA LEU A 30 3.01 -2.35 13.10
C LEU A 30 4.31 -2.97 12.61
N THR A 31 4.40 -4.29 12.61
CA THR A 31 5.57 -4.99 12.08
C THR A 31 5.79 -4.67 10.61
N THR A 32 4.75 -4.75 9.80
CA THR A 32 4.83 -4.41 8.37
C THR A 32 5.07 -2.92 8.17
N ALA A 33 4.37 -2.07 8.90
CA ALA A 33 4.50 -0.62 8.80
C ALA A 33 5.91 -0.14 9.12
N SER A 34 6.61 -0.81 10.03
CA SER A 34 8.00 -0.45 10.36
C SER A 34 8.94 -0.57 9.17
N ARG A 35 8.62 -1.43 8.21
CA ARG A 35 9.38 -1.60 6.97
C ARG A 35 8.99 -0.57 5.92
N LEU A 36 7.85 0.10 6.11
CA LEU A 36 7.26 1.04 5.16
C LEU A 36 7.30 2.48 5.69
N TYR A 37 8.29 2.80 6.50
CA TYR A 37 8.34 4.09 7.20
C TYR A 37 8.35 5.30 6.27
N LYS A 38 8.72 5.14 5.01
CA LYS A 38 8.71 6.20 4.00
C LYS A 38 7.31 6.57 3.50
N TYR A 39 6.32 5.72 3.79
CA TYR A 39 4.95 5.94 3.33
C TYR A 39 4.10 6.53 4.45
N PRO A 40 3.20 7.47 4.13
CA PRO A 40 2.24 7.97 5.12
C PRO A 40 1.35 6.83 5.65
N PHE A 41 0.77 7.04 6.83
CA PHE A 41 -0.04 6.02 7.51
C PHE A 41 -1.14 5.44 6.61
N HIS A 42 -1.86 6.30 5.89
CA HIS A 42 -2.94 5.85 5.00
C HIS A 42 -2.42 4.91 3.90
N GLU A 43 -1.27 5.23 3.32
CA GLU A 43 -0.67 4.36 2.31
C GLU A 43 -0.14 3.06 2.93
N GLN A 44 0.38 3.10 4.14
CA GLN A 44 0.77 1.89 4.86
C GLN A 44 -0.42 0.95 5.08
N LEU A 45 -1.58 1.49 5.42
CA LEU A 45 -2.80 0.71 5.55
C LEU A 45 -3.22 0.06 4.23
N MET A 46 -3.11 0.80 3.14
CA MET A 46 -3.45 0.28 1.81
C MET A 46 -2.51 -0.84 1.39
N ILE A 47 -1.21 -0.67 1.63
CA ILE A 47 -0.23 -1.72 1.34
C ILE A 47 -0.51 -2.96 2.19
N TYR A 48 -0.73 -2.77 3.48
CA TYR A 48 -1.01 -3.88 4.40
C TYR A 48 -2.29 -4.63 4.01
N ALA A 49 -3.32 -3.90 3.60
CA ALA A 49 -4.58 -4.51 3.19
C ALA A 49 -4.43 -5.43 1.97
N GLN A 50 -3.53 -5.08 1.06
CA GLN A 50 -3.30 -5.83 -0.18
C GLN A 50 -2.17 -6.85 -0.04
N ARG A 51 -1.17 -6.55 0.78
CA ARG A 51 -0.01 -7.41 0.96
C ARG A 51 0.54 -7.29 2.37
N PRO A 52 -0.02 -8.04 3.33
CA PRO A 52 0.37 -7.93 4.75
C PRO A 52 1.83 -8.24 5.03
N ASP A 53 2.48 -9.03 4.18
CA ASP A 53 3.87 -9.44 4.31
C ASP A 53 4.85 -8.57 3.53
N ALA A 54 4.44 -7.39 3.05
CA ALA A 54 5.31 -6.49 2.29
C ALA A 54 6.57 -6.14 3.08
N THR A 55 7.71 -6.13 2.42
CA THR A 55 9.02 -5.85 3.03
C THR A 55 9.63 -4.54 2.57
N ALA A 56 9.56 -4.24 1.27
CA ALA A 56 10.13 -3.03 0.70
C ALA A 56 9.38 -2.68 -0.57
N CYS A 57 8.65 -1.58 -0.56
CA CYS A 57 7.85 -1.18 -1.71
C CYS A 57 8.48 0.03 -2.40
N ALA A 58 8.37 0.06 -3.73
CA ALA A 58 8.80 1.19 -4.54
C ALA A 58 8.05 1.18 -5.87
N GLU A 59 8.00 2.33 -6.51
CA GLU A 59 7.45 2.45 -7.85
C GLU A 59 8.35 1.72 -8.86
N TYR A 60 7.76 1.34 -9.98
CA TYR A 60 8.44 0.56 -11.02
C TYR A 60 9.77 1.22 -11.45
N ASP A 61 9.74 2.52 -11.70
CA ASP A 61 10.92 3.24 -12.18
C ASP A 61 12.04 3.25 -11.13
N LEU A 62 11.69 3.36 -9.86
CA LEU A 62 12.67 3.34 -8.79
C LEU A 62 13.38 1.98 -8.71
N TRP A 63 12.65 0.87 -8.86
CA TRP A 63 13.26 -0.46 -8.91
C TRP A 63 14.24 -0.59 -10.06
N ASN A 64 13.84 -0.16 -11.26
CA ASN A 64 14.66 -0.31 -12.47
C ASN A 64 15.87 0.64 -12.48
N GLU A 65 15.66 1.90 -12.12
CA GLU A 65 16.68 2.93 -12.34
C GLU A 65 17.65 3.09 -11.17
N LYS A 66 17.14 3.03 -9.94
CA LYS A 66 17.95 3.34 -8.76
C LYS A 66 18.41 2.12 -7.99
N MET A 67 17.62 1.06 -7.97
CA MET A 67 17.96 -0.15 -7.21
C MET A 67 18.60 -1.24 -8.06
N GLY A 68 18.71 -1.03 -9.38
CA GLY A 68 19.32 -2.01 -10.28
C GLY A 68 18.59 -3.34 -10.34
N ARG A 69 17.31 -3.36 -10.00
CA ARG A 69 16.47 -4.56 -10.00
C ARG A 69 15.29 -4.38 -10.93
N TYR A 70 14.88 -5.46 -11.55
CA TYR A 70 13.73 -5.46 -12.44
C TYR A 70 12.51 -6.04 -11.74
N VAL A 71 11.38 -5.38 -11.91
CA VAL A 71 10.10 -5.94 -11.51
C VAL A 71 9.80 -7.10 -12.46
N ARG A 72 9.57 -8.29 -11.91
CA ARG A 72 9.30 -9.47 -12.72
C ARG A 72 8.02 -9.27 -13.51
N ARG A 73 8.03 -9.77 -14.77
CA ARG A 73 6.85 -9.77 -15.60
C ARG A 73 5.72 -10.52 -14.89
N GLY A 74 4.54 -9.92 -14.84
CA GLY A 74 3.40 -10.51 -14.14
C GLY A 74 3.34 -10.23 -12.65
N SER A 75 4.29 -9.46 -12.09
CA SER A 75 4.22 -9.04 -10.70
C SER A 75 2.97 -8.20 -10.46
N LYS A 76 2.28 -8.45 -9.36
CA LYS A 76 1.08 -7.71 -9.01
C LYS A 76 1.44 -6.40 -8.32
N GLY A 77 0.96 -5.29 -8.87
CA GLY A 77 1.12 -3.98 -8.25
C GLY A 77 0.22 -3.81 -7.04
N ILE A 78 0.70 -3.04 -6.08
CA ILE A 78 -0.08 -2.63 -4.91
C ILE A 78 -0.63 -1.24 -5.21
N ALA A 79 -1.96 -1.08 -5.16
CA ALA A 79 -2.61 0.17 -5.51
C ALA A 79 -2.57 1.15 -4.34
N LEU A 80 -2.14 2.37 -4.61
CA LEU A 80 -2.20 3.49 -3.67
C LEU A 80 -3.09 4.58 -4.25
N VAL A 81 -3.79 5.30 -3.38
CA VAL A 81 -4.61 6.44 -3.80
C VAL A 81 -3.77 7.70 -3.73
N ASP A 82 -3.64 8.37 -4.86
CA ASP A 82 -3.01 9.68 -4.96
C ASP A 82 -4.10 10.73 -5.12
N ASP A 83 -4.30 11.54 -4.11
CA ASP A 83 -5.31 12.60 -4.09
C ASP A 83 -4.71 14.01 -4.20
N SER A 84 -3.49 14.10 -4.69
CA SER A 84 -2.81 15.39 -4.88
C SER A 84 -3.40 16.25 -6.01
N GLY A 85 -4.22 15.67 -6.89
CA GLY A 85 -4.87 16.37 -7.99
C GLY A 85 -6.34 16.65 -7.72
N ASP A 86 -7.07 17.09 -8.75
CA ASP A 86 -8.51 17.39 -8.64
C ASP A 86 -9.36 16.16 -8.37
N ARG A 87 -8.89 14.99 -8.81
CA ARG A 87 -9.58 13.71 -8.62
C ARG A 87 -8.62 12.68 -8.06
N PRO A 88 -9.08 11.81 -7.15
CA PRO A 88 -8.26 10.70 -6.69
C PRO A 88 -7.84 9.81 -7.85
N ARG A 89 -6.57 9.45 -7.89
CA ARG A 89 -5.99 8.56 -8.90
C ARG A 89 -5.32 7.40 -8.21
N LEU A 90 -5.17 6.29 -8.93
CA LEU A 90 -4.37 5.18 -8.44
C LEU A 90 -2.94 5.31 -8.95
N ARG A 91 -1.99 5.05 -8.07
CA ARG A 91 -0.62 4.76 -8.46
C ARG A 91 -0.23 3.41 -7.88
N TYR A 92 0.75 2.76 -8.46
CA TYR A 92 1.12 1.40 -8.07
C TYR A 92 2.55 1.34 -7.60
N VAL A 93 2.76 0.58 -6.53
CA VAL A 93 4.10 0.23 -6.06
C VAL A 93 4.25 -1.29 -6.09
N PHE A 94 5.50 -1.77 -6.06
CA PHE A 94 5.82 -3.19 -6.12
C PHE A 94 6.74 -3.54 -4.95
N ASP A 95 6.46 -4.69 -4.38
CA ASP A 95 7.29 -5.22 -3.29
C ASP A 95 8.56 -5.88 -3.81
#